data_d5d7d0783ff2ec4e1276822b611d9ab1
#
_entry.id   d5d7d0783ff2ec4e1276822b611d9ab1
#
_cell.length_a   1.000
_cell.length_b   1.000
_cell.length_c   1.000
_cell.angle_alpha   90.00
_cell.angle_beta   90.00
_cell.angle_gamma   90.00
#
_symmetry.space_group_name_H-M   'P 1'
#
loop_
_entity.id
_entity.type
_entity.pdbx_description
1 polymer ?
#
loop_
_entity_poly.entity_id
_entity_poly.type
_entity_poly.pdbx_seq_one_letter_code
_entity_poly.pdbx_strand_id
1 'polypeptide(L)'
;LGTSMASYNPISYHCGSVWPHDNALVASGLMRYGFVDEAHRIIAAMLDAADVADGRLPELFAGVSRDDVGVPVSYPTSCSPQAWAAATPLLFLRLLLRFDPQVRRDRLWCAPALLPGMTRLDLAGIPLAGRRVSVHVDPTGWRIDGLGDELEVITHPREPLTAEAT
;
A
#
# COMPACT_ATOMS: atom_id res chain seq x y z
N LEU A 1 8.93 17.24 -3.70
CA LEU A 1 8.59 18.28 -4.68
C LEU A 1 8.27 17.64 -6.03
N GLY A 2 7.34 18.25 -6.79
CA GLY A 2 7.05 17.80 -8.16
C GLY A 2 8.17 18.21 -9.13
N THR A 3 8.38 17.41 -10.19
CA THR A 3 9.44 17.58 -11.17
C THR A 3 9.41 18.94 -11.91
N SER A 4 8.25 19.60 -11.97
CA SER A 4 8.08 20.92 -12.57
C SER A 4 8.44 22.10 -11.64
N MET A 5 8.74 21.83 -10.37
CA MET A 5 9.04 22.89 -9.41
C MET A 5 10.51 23.32 -9.51
N ALA A 6 10.79 24.62 -9.45
CA ALA A 6 12.15 25.15 -9.61
C ALA A 6 13.17 24.62 -8.59
N SER A 7 12.70 24.21 -7.40
CA SER A 7 13.55 23.65 -6.35
C SER A 7 13.64 22.12 -6.39
N TYR A 8 13.10 21.48 -7.44
CA TYR A 8 13.21 20.03 -7.59
C TYR A 8 14.67 19.62 -7.79
N ASN A 9 15.12 18.66 -6.98
CA ASN A 9 16.45 18.08 -7.13
C ASN A 9 16.34 16.57 -6.80
N PRO A 10 16.49 15.67 -7.79
CA PRO A 10 16.28 14.24 -7.63
C PRO A 10 17.21 13.57 -6.62
N ILE A 11 18.35 14.20 -6.33
CA ILE A 11 19.31 13.72 -5.32
C ILE A 11 19.25 14.50 -4.01
N SER A 12 18.23 15.33 -3.81
CA SER A 12 18.00 16.01 -2.54
C SER A 12 17.05 15.19 -1.67
N TYR A 13 17.45 14.99 -0.41
CA TYR A 13 16.75 14.16 0.58
C TYR A 13 15.24 14.49 0.72
N HIS A 14 14.85 15.77 0.66
CA HIS A 14 13.45 16.21 0.76
C HIS A 14 12.90 16.92 -0.51
N CYS A 15 13.75 17.29 -1.46
CA CYS A 15 13.32 18.11 -2.57
C CYS A 15 13.11 17.36 -3.90
N GLY A 16 13.18 16.01 -3.89
CA GLY A 16 12.96 15.25 -5.11
C GLY A 16 13.07 13.74 -4.96
N SER A 17 13.63 13.25 -3.86
CA SER A 17 13.73 11.82 -3.57
C SER A 17 12.36 11.14 -3.43
N VAL A 18 12.31 9.83 -3.66
CA VAL A 18 11.11 9.00 -3.63
C VAL A 18 11.14 8.10 -2.40
N TRP A 19 10.18 8.28 -1.52
CA TRP A 19 10.07 7.57 -0.25
C TRP A 19 9.01 6.49 -0.32
N PRO A 20 9.35 5.20 -0.18
CA PRO A 20 8.36 4.11 -0.15
C PRO A 20 7.25 4.32 0.88
N HIS A 21 7.61 4.76 2.09
CA HIS A 21 6.66 5.06 3.15
C HIS A 21 5.64 6.14 2.76
N ASP A 22 6.09 7.28 2.23
CA ASP A 22 5.20 8.37 1.82
C ASP A 22 4.28 7.93 0.67
N ASN A 23 4.83 7.18 -0.30
CA ASN A 23 4.05 6.60 -1.39
C ASN A 23 2.96 5.64 -0.87
N ALA A 24 3.24 4.87 0.17
CA ALA A 24 2.25 3.99 0.78
C ALA A 24 1.11 4.79 1.45
N LEU A 25 1.43 5.89 2.14
CA LEU A 25 0.42 6.77 2.73
C LEU A 25 -0.41 7.49 1.67
N VAL A 26 0.22 7.95 0.57
CA VAL A 26 -0.50 8.55 -0.57
C VAL A 26 -1.42 7.52 -1.22
N ALA A 27 -0.94 6.31 -1.51
CA ALA A 27 -1.76 5.23 -2.04
C ALA A 27 -2.93 4.88 -1.12
N SER A 28 -2.72 4.91 0.20
CA SER A 28 -3.79 4.71 1.19
C SER A 28 -4.87 5.79 1.10
N GLY A 29 -4.48 7.04 0.98
CA GLY A 29 -5.41 8.15 0.77
C GLY A 29 -6.19 7.99 -0.54
N LEU A 30 -5.51 7.74 -1.65
CA LEU A 30 -6.13 7.52 -2.95
C LEU A 30 -7.13 6.38 -2.93
N MET A 31 -6.76 5.22 -2.40
CA MET A 31 -7.64 4.07 -2.25
C MET A 31 -8.88 4.40 -1.41
N ARG A 32 -8.69 5.18 -0.34
CA ARG A 32 -9.78 5.60 0.57
C ARG A 32 -10.79 6.52 -0.11
N TYR A 33 -10.33 7.39 -1.00
CA TYR A 33 -11.16 8.34 -1.74
C TYR A 33 -11.65 7.82 -3.10
N GLY A 34 -11.41 6.54 -3.41
CA GLY A 34 -11.91 5.87 -4.61
C GLY A 34 -11.04 6.03 -5.86
N PHE A 35 -9.87 6.67 -5.75
CA PHE A 35 -8.88 6.79 -6.82
C PHE A 35 -8.05 5.49 -6.93
N VAL A 36 -8.74 4.41 -7.31
CA VAL A 36 -8.18 3.05 -7.27
C VAL A 36 -7.05 2.87 -8.26
N ASP A 37 -7.22 3.38 -9.48
CA ASP A 37 -6.23 3.23 -10.56
C ASP A 37 -4.94 3.99 -10.23
N GLU A 38 -5.05 5.16 -9.60
CA GLU A 38 -3.92 5.95 -9.13
C GLU A 38 -3.18 5.24 -7.99
N ALA A 39 -3.91 4.67 -7.05
CA ALA A 39 -3.33 3.87 -5.97
C ALA A 39 -2.62 2.63 -6.54
N HIS A 40 -3.23 1.93 -7.48
CA HIS A 40 -2.64 0.76 -8.15
C HIS A 40 -1.35 1.11 -8.88
N ARG A 41 -1.28 2.25 -9.58
CA ARG A 41 -0.04 2.71 -10.23
C ARG A 41 1.10 2.91 -9.25
N ILE A 42 0.82 3.51 -8.09
CA ILE A 42 1.83 3.69 -7.03
C ILE A 42 2.26 2.33 -6.47
N ILE A 43 1.31 1.46 -6.13
CA ILE A 43 1.60 0.14 -5.57
C ILE A 43 2.45 -0.68 -6.55
N ALA A 44 2.07 -0.74 -7.82
CA ALA A 44 2.82 -1.47 -8.84
C ALA A 44 4.25 -0.94 -8.99
N ALA A 45 4.42 0.39 -9.08
CA ALA A 45 5.74 1.00 -9.20
C ALA A 45 6.64 0.72 -7.98
N MET A 46 6.07 0.68 -6.77
CA MET A 46 6.84 0.35 -5.56
C MET A 46 7.17 -1.14 -5.48
N LEU A 47 6.31 -2.02 -5.96
CA LEU A 47 6.61 -3.46 -6.05
C LEU A 47 7.71 -3.74 -7.09
N ASP A 48 7.66 -3.08 -8.26
CA ASP A 48 8.74 -3.13 -9.25
C ASP A 48 10.08 -2.65 -8.64
N ALA A 49 10.04 -1.58 -7.84
CA ALA A 49 11.24 -1.08 -7.15
C ALA A 49 11.75 -2.06 -6.09
N ALA A 50 10.85 -2.77 -5.40
CA ALA A 50 11.22 -3.79 -4.42
C ALA A 50 11.92 -4.98 -5.10
N ASP A 51 11.48 -5.40 -6.29
CA ASP A 51 12.11 -6.46 -7.07
C ASP A 51 13.58 -6.16 -7.37
N VAL A 52 13.87 -4.91 -7.79
CA VAL A 52 15.26 -4.45 -8.05
C VAL A 52 16.08 -4.35 -6.75
N ALA A 53 15.42 -4.15 -5.61
CA ALA A 53 16.03 -4.02 -4.29
C ALA A 53 16.05 -5.35 -3.50
N ASP A 54 16.08 -6.50 -4.17
CA ASP A 54 16.06 -7.84 -3.54
C ASP A 54 14.93 -8.04 -2.53
N GLY A 55 13.74 -7.48 -2.84
CA GLY A 55 12.55 -7.53 -1.98
C GLY A 55 12.61 -6.61 -0.75
N ARG A 56 13.65 -5.79 -0.59
CA ARG A 56 13.84 -4.92 0.56
C ARG A 56 13.91 -3.46 0.14
N LEU A 57 12.78 -2.76 0.26
CA LEU A 57 12.72 -1.33 -0.01
C LEU A 57 13.66 -0.55 0.95
N PRO A 58 14.55 0.32 0.42
CA PRO A 58 15.35 1.22 1.24
C PRO A 58 14.50 2.36 1.78
N GLU A 59 15.09 3.20 2.63
CA GLU A 59 14.45 4.41 3.15
C GLU A 59 13.89 5.29 2.01
N LEU A 60 14.71 5.54 0.99
CA LEU A 60 14.34 6.35 -0.17
C LEU A 60 15.19 6.00 -1.40
N PHE A 61 14.70 6.36 -2.57
CA PHE A 61 15.41 6.37 -3.84
C PHE A 61 15.66 7.79 -4.31
N ALA A 62 16.67 8.00 -5.16
CA ALA A 62 16.79 9.23 -5.92
C ALA A 62 15.60 9.39 -6.87
N GLY A 63 15.09 10.62 -7.02
CA GLY A 63 13.91 10.92 -7.84
C GLY A 63 14.23 11.06 -9.34
N VAL A 64 15.14 10.24 -9.86
CA VAL A 64 15.49 10.21 -11.27
C VAL A 64 14.37 9.53 -12.06
N SER A 65 14.05 10.07 -13.25
CA SER A 65 12.99 9.49 -14.08
C SER A 65 13.34 8.08 -14.56
N ARG A 66 12.35 7.20 -14.57
CA ARG A 66 12.47 5.86 -15.16
C ARG A 66 12.82 5.93 -16.66
N ASP A 67 12.35 6.95 -17.37
CA ASP A 67 12.64 7.14 -18.79
C ASP A 67 14.12 7.45 -19.05
N ASP A 68 14.82 8.01 -18.05
CA ASP A 68 16.24 8.35 -18.18
C ASP A 68 17.16 7.16 -17.85
N VAL A 69 16.81 6.33 -16.86
CA VAL A 69 17.70 5.28 -16.34
C VAL A 69 17.10 3.87 -16.27
N GLY A 70 15.80 3.73 -16.47
CA GLY A 70 15.12 2.42 -16.53
C GLY A 70 14.93 1.67 -15.21
N VAL A 71 15.73 1.96 -14.19
CA VAL A 71 15.71 1.29 -12.88
C VAL A 71 15.73 2.31 -11.74
N PRO A 72 15.23 1.95 -10.54
CA PRO A 72 15.35 2.81 -9.38
C PRO A 72 16.81 3.10 -9.02
N VAL A 73 17.14 4.37 -8.83
CA VAL A 73 18.50 4.81 -8.47
C VAL A 73 18.61 4.87 -6.96
N SER A 74 19.56 4.15 -6.40
CA SER A 74 19.83 4.16 -4.96
C SER A 74 20.24 5.56 -4.49
N TYR A 75 19.70 5.98 -3.35
CA TYR A 75 20.12 7.21 -2.69
C TYR A 75 21.38 6.90 -1.84
N PRO A 76 22.47 7.68 -1.98
CA PRO A 76 23.79 7.30 -1.46
C PRO A 76 23.83 7.08 0.08
N THR A 77 23.02 7.80 0.84
CA THR A 77 22.98 7.73 2.31
C THR A 77 21.68 7.14 2.85
N SER A 78 20.93 6.42 1.99
CA SER A 78 19.68 5.77 2.37
C SER A 78 19.92 4.64 3.37
N CYS A 79 19.13 4.63 4.44
CA CYS A 79 19.14 3.52 5.39
C CYS A 79 18.53 2.26 4.77
N SER A 80 19.21 1.12 4.94
CA SER A 80 18.69 -0.20 4.56
C SER A 80 19.25 -1.24 5.52
N PRO A 81 18.42 -1.89 6.35
CA PRO A 81 16.97 -1.78 6.42
C PRO A 81 16.48 -0.47 7.07
N GLN A 82 15.25 -0.08 6.71
CA GLN A 82 14.50 1.01 7.34
C GLN A 82 13.11 0.50 7.71
N ALA A 83 12.70 0.66 8.98
CA ALA A 83 11.48 0.02 9.51
C ALA A 83 10.21 0.43 8.77
N TRP A 84 10.00 1.71 8.50
CA TRP A 84 8.80 2.18 7.80
C TRP A 84 8.78 1.78 6.31
N ALA A 85 9.95 1.72 5.64
CA ALA A 85 10.04 1.20 4.29
C ALA A 85 9.73 -0.31 4.26
N ALA A 86 10.21 -1.07 5.26
CA ALA A 86 9.88 -2.49 5.40
C ALA A 86 8.38 -2.73 5.67
N ALA A 87 7.68 -1.78 6.29
CA ALA A 87 6.23 -1.87 6.52
C ALA A 87 5.39 -1.52 5.28
N THR A 88 5.97 -0.86 4.28
CA THR A 88 5.28 -0.42 3.05
C THR A 88 4.55 -1.56 2.32
N PRO A 89 5.17 -2.73 2.02
CA PRO A 89 4.48 -3.83 1.36
C PRO A 89 3.30 -4.38 2.17
N LEU A 90 3.39 -4.37 3.50
CA LEU A 90 2.28 -4.80 4.37
C LEU A 90 1.08 -3.86 4.25
N LEU A 91 1.32 -2.55 4.15
CA LEU A 91 0.25 -1.60 3.88
C LEU A 91 -0.35 -1.82 2.49
N PHE A 92 0.45 -2.09 1.46
CA PHE A 92 -0.07 -2.40 0.12
C PHE A 92 -0.98 -3.63 0.11
N LEU A 93 -0.61 -4.72 0.78
CA LEU A 93 -1.47 -5.88 0.92
C LEU A 93 -2.80 -5.53 1.59
N ARG A 94 -2.76 -4.71 2.64
CA ARG A 94 -3.96 -4.20 3.29
C ARG A 94 -4.84 -3.35 2.35
N LEU A 95 -4.22 -2.51 1.51
CA LEU A 95 -4.93 -1.68 0.53
C LEU A 95 -5.57 -2.51 -0.58
N LEU A 96 -4.86 -3.49 -1.12
CA LEU A 96 -5.38 -4.40 -2.15
C LEU A 96 -6.58 -5.21 -1.68
N LEU A 97 -6.64 -5.53 -0.40
CA LEU A 97 -7.81 -6.16 0.23
C LEU A 97 -8.85 -5.15 0.70
N ARG A 98 -8.52 -3.85 0.76
CA ARG A 98 -9.30 -2.83 1.47
C ARG A 98 -9.70 -3.32 2.86
N PHE A 99 -8.73 -3.95 3.55
CA PHE A 99 -8.91 -4.58 4.83
C PHE A 99 -8.77 -3.55 5.96
N ASP A 100 -9.91 -3.09 6.49
CA ASP A 100 -9.96 -2.03 7.50
C ASP A 100 -10.75 -2.48 8.75
N PRO A 101 -10.07 -3.11 9.74
CA PRO A 101 -10.71 -3.57 10.95
C PRO A 101 -10.99 -2.41 11.91
N GLN A 102 -12.22 -2.34 12.39
CA GLN A 102 -12.70 -1.45 13.45
C GLN A 102 -13.22 -2.30 14.63
N VAL A 103 -12.33 -3.07 15.23
CA VAL A 103 -12.66 -4.06 16.28
C VAL A 103 -13.50 -3.47 17.42
N ARG A 104 -13.24 -2.21 17.83
CA ARG A 104 -14.04 -1.53 18.88
C ARG A 104 -15.47 -1.21 18.46
N ARG A 105 -15.79 -1.34 17.18
CA ARG A 105 -17.13 -1.12 16.60
C ARG A 105 -17.71 -2.38 16.00
N ASP A 106 -17.10 -3.53 16.31
CA ASP A 106 -17.48 -4.85 15.82
C ASP A 106 -17.61 -4.94 14.30
N ARG A 107 -16.73 -4.23 13.55
CA ARG A 107 -16.76 -4.12 12.09
C ARG A 107 -15.43 -4.41 11.44
N LEU A 108 -15.51 -5.06 10.27
CA LEU A 108 -14.40 -5.28 9.37
C LEU A 108 -14.83 -4.95 7.94
N TRP A 109 -14.26 -3.92 7.34
CA TRP A 109 -14.37 -3.73 5.89
C TRP A 109 -13.37 -4.62 5.18
N CYS A 110 -13.85 -5.36 4.18
CA CYS A 110 -13.02 -6.12 3.26
C CYS A 110 -13.69 -6.12 1.89
N ALA A 111 -13.06 -5.47 0.92
CA ALA A 111 -13.58 -5.30 -0.43
C ALA A 111 -12.41 -5.31 -1.42
N PRO A 112 -11.85 -6.50 -1.72
CA PRO A 112 -10.64 -6.61 -2.52
C PRO A 112 -10.69 -5.87 -3.85
N ALA A 113 -9.58 -5.18 -4.17
CA ALA A 113 -9.31 -4.53 -5.44
C ALA A 113 -7.86 -4.83 -5.80
N LEU A 114 -7.64 -5.94 -6.49
CA LEU A 114 -6.31 -6.41 -6.85
C LEU A 114 -5.72 -5.59 -8.00
N LEU A 115 -4.39 -5.59 -8.13
CA LEU A 115 -3.72 -4.97 -9.26
C LEU A 115 -4.18 -5.59 -10.60
N PRO A 116 -4.22 -4.82 -11.68
CA PRO A 116 -4.44 -5.36 -13.00
C PRO A 116 -3.51 -6.55 -13.31
N GLY A 117 -4.08 -7.67 -13.73
CA GLY A 117 -3.34 -8.91 -13.99
C GLY A 117 -3.10 -9.80 -12.76
N MET A 118 -3.30 -9.31 -11.55
CA MET A 118 -3.26 -10.13 -10.35
C MET A 118 -4.60 -10.85 -10.17
N THR A 119 -4.63 -12.16 -10.40
CA THR A 119 -5.87 -12.96 -10.33
C THR A 119 -6.05 -13.68 -9.00
N ARG A 120 -5.02 -13.71 -8.15
CA ARG A 120 -5.06 -14.40 -6.87
C ARG A 120 -4.22 -13.69 -5.82
N LEU A 121 -4.74 -13.65 -4.59
CA LEU A 121 -4.02 -13.20 -3.41
C LEU A 121 -4.47 -14.02 -2.19
N ASP A 122 -3.53 -14.71 -1.56
CA ASP A 122 -3.77 -15.47 -0.33
C ASP A 122 -2.92 -14.87 0.80
N LEU A 123 -3.56 -14.36 1.85
CA LEU A 123 -2.90 -13.91 3.06
C LEU A 123 -3.35 -14.75 4.24
N ALA A 124 -2.40 -15.39 4.93
CA ALA A 124 -2.68 -16.26 6.05
C ALA A 124 -2.10 -15.71 7.36
N GLY A 125 -2.78 -16.04 8.45
CA GLY A 125 -2.28 -15.79 9.80
C GLY A 125 -2.34 -14.32 10.26
N ILE A 126 -3.21 -13.50 9.67
CA ILE A 126 -3.41 -12.10 10.04
C ILE A 126 -3.97 -12.04 11.48
N PRO A 127 -3.30 -11.37 12.43
CA PRO A 127 -3.82 -11.23 13.78
C PRO A 127 -5.00 -10.25 13.79
N LEU A 128 -6.17 -10.70 14.24
CA LEU A 128 -7.39 -9.88 14.33
C LEU A 128 -8.26 -10.32 15.51
N ALA A 129 -8.61 -9.40 16.40
CA ALA A 129 -9.52 -9.64 17.53
C ALA A 129 -9.16 -10.90 18.36
N GLY A 130 -7.87 -11.12 18.63
CA GLY A 130 -7.39 -12.30 19.39
C GLY A 130 -7.35 -13.60 18.60
N ARG A 131 -7.69 -13.59 17.32
CA ARG A 131 -7.68 -14.74 16.41
C ARG A 131 -6.60 -14.60 15.33
N ARG A 132 -6.43 -15.65 14.53
CA ARG A 132 -5.67 -15.66 13.28
C ARG A 132 -6.64 -15.87 12.14
N VAL A 133 -6.77 -14.89 11.24
CA VAL A 133 -7.62 -14.98 10.06
C VAL A 133 -6.80 -15.14 8.81
N SER A 134 -7.40 -15.69 7.77
CA SER A 134 -6.82 -15.77 6.43
C SER A 134 -7.79 -15.20 5.42
N VAL A 135 -7.29 -14.46 4.44
CA VAL A 135 -8.08 -13.90 3.35
C VAL A 135 -7.62 -14.52 2.04
N HIS A 136 -8.57 -15.02 1.27
CA HIS A 136 -8.34 -15.66 -0.02
C HIS A 136 -9.14 -14.92 -1.08
N VAL A 137 -8.46 -14.50 -2.13
CA VAL A 137 -9.06 -13.84 -3.30
C VAL A 137 -8.66 -14.61 -4.54
N ASP A 138 -9.62 -14.95 -5.39
CA ASP A 138 -9.42 -15.63 -6.67
C ASP A 138 -10.47 -15.15 -7.71
N PRO A 139 -10.44 -15.63 -8.97
CA PRO A 139 -11.39 -15.20 -10.00
C PRO A 139 -12.87 -15.52 -9.69
N THR A 140 -13.14 -16.39 -8.74
CA THR A 140 -14.52 -16.76 -8.35
C THR A 140 -15.08 -15.87 -7.24
N GLY A 141 -14.21 -15.10 -6.56
CA GLY A 141 -14.58 -14.22 -5.47
C GLY A 141 -13.54 -14.19 -4.36
N TRP A 142 -13.98 -13.92 -3.15
CA TRP A 142 -13.11 -13.89 -1.98
C TRP A 142 -13.81 -14.39 -0.72
N ARG A 143 -13.02 -14.84 0.26
CA ARG A 143 -13.51 -15.28 1.57
C ARG A 143 -12.50 -14.98 2.67
N ILE A 144 -12.99 -14.95 3.89
CA ILE A 144 -12.18 -14.84 5.12
C ILE A 144 -12.40 -16.12 5.93
N ASP A 145 -11.32 -16.80 6.29
CA ASP A 145 -11.35 -17.98 7.15
C ASP A 145 -10.82 -17.60 8.56
N GLY A 146 -11.35 -18.26 9.61
CA GLY A 146 -10.93 -18.07 10.99
C GLY A 146 -11.50 -16.82 11.68
N LEU A 147 -12.38 -16.06 11.03
CA LEU A 147 -13.11 -14.97 11.65
C LEU A 147 -14.23 -15.54 12.55
N GLY A 148 -14.42 -14.95 13.73
CA GLY A 148 -15.57 -15.25 14.60
C GLY A 148 -16.78 -14.39 14.25
N ASP A 149 -17.92 -14.72 14.86
CA ASP A 149 -19.20 -14.02 14.63
C ASP A 149 -19.24 -12.63 15.31
N GLU A 150 -18.19 -12.26 16.02
CA GLU A 150 -18.07 -11.00 16.76
C GLU A 150 -17.83 -9.76 15.87
N LEU A 151 -17.46 -9.96 14.61
CA LEU A 151 -17.23 -8.88 13.66
C LEU A 151 -18.17 -8.97 12.45
N GLU A 152 -18.94 -7.90 12.21
CA GLU A 152 -19.69 -7.72 10.98
C GLU A 152 -18.74 -7.48 9.81
N VAL A 153 -18.77 -8.32 8.78
CA VAL A 153 -17.97 -8.13 7.56
C VAL A 153 -18.76 -7.28 6.56
N ILE A 154 -18.20 -6.11 6.25
CA ILE A 154 -18.77 -5.16 5.28
C ILE A 154 -18.02 -5.32 3.97
N THR A 155 -18.74 -5.69 2.91
CA THR A 155 -18.18 -6.14 1.62
C THR A 155 -18.05 -5.05 0.56
N HIS A 156 -18.31 -3.80 0.92
CA HIS A 156 -18.05 -2.62 0.07
C HIS A 156 -16.94 -1.75 0.65
N PRO A 157 -16.31 -0.88 -0.16
CA PRO A 157 -15.28 0.03 0.33
C PRO A 157 -15.82 0.90 1.47
N ARG A 158 -14.98 1.16 2.45
CA ARG A 158 -15.33 2.09 3.52
C ARG A 158 -15.39 3.52 2.97
N GLU A 159 -16.48 4.24 3.27
CA GLU A 159 -16.69 5.61 2.81
C GLU A 159 -15.55 6.57 3.19
N PRO A 160 -15.21 7.53 2.32
CA PRO A 160 -14.30 8.62 2.66
C PRO A 160 -14.74 9.37 3.91
N LEU A 161 -13.78 9.99 4.59
CA LEU A 161 -14.10 10.93 5.66
C LEU A 161 -14.72 12.20 5.03
N THR A 162 -15.96 12.51 5.38
CA THR A 162 -16.59 13.77 5.00
C THR A 162 -16.35 14.82 6.10
N ALA A 163 -16.32 16.10 5.73
CA ALA A 163 -16.08 17.20 6.68
C ALA A 163 -17.20 17.36 7.73
N GLU A 164 -18.32 16.66 7.58
CA GLU A 164 -19.46 16.70 8.50
C GLU A 164 -19.37 15.68 9.66
N ALA A 165 -18.29 14.91 9.73
CA ALA A 165 -18.12 13.84 10.74
C ALA A 165 -17.26 14.28 11.95
N THR A 166 -17.15 15.57 12.24
CA THR A 166 -16.48 16.15 13.43
C THR A 166 -17.47 16.82 14.36
#